data_7c76a064a15598009675e19ed499d8e8
#
_entry.id   7c76a064a15598009675e19ed499d8e8
#
_cell.length_a   1.000
_cell.length_b   1.000
_cell.length_c   1.000
_cell.angle_alpha   90.00
_cell.angle_beta   90.00
_cell.angle_gamma   90.00
#
_symmetry.space_group_name_H-M   'P 1'
#
loop_
_entity.id
_entity.type
_entity.pdbx_description
1 polymer ?
#
loop_
_entity_poly.entity_id
_entity_poly.type
_entity_poly.pdbx_seq_one_letter_code
_entity_poly.pdbx_strand_id
1 'polypeptide(L)'
;MAALSFSLTSISNTPKFSPSKTPTTKSTILNLLPYKLLNVNKFSTISKPNSFSLTVTKPSKNPKPKSHFQPIRSLFTGIVEEMGKVQKLGDTKDGGVDLKIAAKTVLEGVNLGDSIAVNGTCLTVTDFTNQDFTVGLSPETLRKTSLIELKTGSLVNLERAVQPISRMGGHFVQGHVDGTGVIVEKVPEGDSLWIKVKTEKGLLKYIVPKGFIAVDGTSLTVVDVFEEEGCFNFMLVSYTQQKIVVPLKEVGQKVNLEVDILGKYVERLLRSRCWFLQEFFIIQKGGNGRGFVVLNLVFIFSFCFCFNFTEMKFE
;
A
#
# COMPACT_ATOMS: atom_id res chain seq x y z
N MET A 1 8.73 -59.52 -25.40
CA MET A 1 9.39 -60.32 -24.34
C MET A 1 10.63 -59.61 -23.91
N ALA A 2 10.68 -59.12 -22.71
CA ALA A 2 11.77 -58.96 -21.75
C ALA A 2 11.32 -57.92 -20.72
N ALA A 3 10.87 -58.44 -19.57
CA ALA A 3 10.56 -57.64 -18.39
C ALA A 3 11.88 -57.41 -17.64
N LEU A 4 12.17 -56.18 -17.26
CA LEU A 4 13.21 -55.82 -16.32
C LEU A 4 12.55 -55.27 -15.06
N SER A 5 12.60 -56.09 -13.99
CA SER A 5 12.24 -55.73 -12.64
C SER A 5 13.41 -55.02 -11.97
N PHE A 6 13.16 -53.82 -11.43
CA PHE A 6 14.09 -53.17 -10.50
C PHE A 6 13.57 -53.26 -9.08
N SER A 7 14.34 -53.91 -8.22
CA SER A 7 14.10 -54.01 -6.77
C SER A 7 14.61 -52.76 -6.05
N LEU A 8 13.74 -52.20 -5.20
CA LEU A 8 14.06 -51.14 -4.25
C LEU A 8 14.71 -51.73 -3.00
N THR A 9 15.98 -51.38 -2.75
CA THR A 9 16.61 -51.60 -1.45
C THR A 9 16.57 -50.29 -0.66
N SER A 10 15.80 -50.29 0.42
CA SER A 10 15.75 -49.24 1.41
C SER A 10 16.97 -49.28 2.31
N ILE A 11 17.74 -48.20 2.37
CA ILE A 11 18.77 -48.00 3.38
C ILE A 11 18.29 -46.89 4.32
N SER A 12 17.90 -47.32 5.55
CA SER A 12 17.61 -46.43 6.65
C SER A 12 18.88 -46.19 7.48
N ASN A 13 19.43 -44.97 7.45
CA ASN A 13 20.46 -44.56 8.40
C ASN A 13 19.94 -43.36 9.17
N THR A 14 19.46 -43.58 10.39
CA THR A 14 19.22 -42.57 11.40
C THR A 14 20.44 -42.45 12.31
N PRO A 15 21.06 -41.28 12.49
CA PRO A 15 22.08 -41.07 13.51
C PRO A 15 21.43 -40.93 14.90
N LYS A 16 21.87 -41.78 15.84
CA LYS A 16 21.53 -41.68 17.26
C LYS A 16 22.25 -40.48 17.87
N PHE A 17 21.51 -39.50 18.36
CA PHE A 17 22.05 -38.44 19.23
C PHE A 17 22.08 -38.91 20.67
N SER A 18 23.29 -38.89 21.29
CA SER A 18 23.48 -39.04 22.73
C SER A 18 23.34 -37.67 23.42
N PRO A 19 22.76 -37.57 24.63
CA PRO A 19 22.59 -36.31 25.34
C PRO A 19 23.88 -35.83 25.96
N SER A 20 24.38 -34.66 25.54
CA SER A 20 25.48 -33.95 26.21
C SER A 20 24.94 -33.10 27.35
N LYS A 21 25.63 -33.14 28.47
CA LYS A 21 25.35 -32.49 29.75
C LYS A 21 25.30 -30.95 29.57
N THR A 22 24.22 -30.33 30.00
CA THR A 22 24.07 -28.88 30.16
C THR A 22 24.88 -28.33 31.32
N PRO A 23 25.65 -27.25 31.16
CA PRO A 23 26.22 -26.53 32.30
C PRO A 23 25.14 -25.62 32.91
N THR A 24 24.93 -25.78 34.21
CA THR A 24 24.10 -24.94 35.06
C THR A 24 24.68 -23.53 35.17
N THR A 25 24.06 -22.56 34.48
CA THR A 25 24.35 -21.15 34.70
C THR A 25 23.43 -20.62 35.80
N LYS A 26 24.03 -20.11 36.87
CA LYS A 26 23.32 -19.43 37.97
C LYS A 26 22.69 -18.16 37.45
N SER A 27 21.36 -18.10 37.51
CA SER A 27 20.59 -16.87 37.19
C SER A 27 20.76 -15.89 38.36
N THR A 28 21.41 -14.76 38.08
CA THR A 28 21.41 -13.61 38.98
C THR A 28 20.12 -12.86 38.79
N ILE A 29 19.21 -12.91 39.75
CA ILE A 29 17.98 -12.15 39.79
C ILE A 29 18.34 -10.68 40.02
N LEU A 30 18.20 -9.84 38.99
CA LEU A 30 18.24 -8.39 39.12
C LEU A 30 16.89 -7.93 39.69
N ASN A 31 16.91 -7.50 40.95
CA ASN A 31 15.79 -6.83 41.61
C ASN A 31 15.49 -5.52 40.90
N LEU A 32 14.39 -5.48 40.16
CA LEU A 32 13.82 -4.25 39.66
C LEU A 32 13.17 -3.48 40.81
N LEU A 33 13.72 -2.32 41.13
CA LEU A 33 13.13 -1.38 42.08
C LEU A 33 11.80 -0.87 41.54
N PRO A 34 10.73 -0.78 42.37
CA PRO A 34 9.46 -0.23 41.92
C PRO A 34 9.58 1.29 41.75
N TYR A 35 9.27 1.79 40.55
CA TYR A 35 9.15 3.23 40.33
C TYR A 35 7.90 3.76 41.06
N LYS A 36 8.15 4.80 41.83
CA LYS A 36 7.13 5.55 42.55
C LYS A 36 6.14 6.15 41.56
N LEU A 37 4.88 5.75 41.69
CA LEU A 37 3.74 6.50 41.15
C LEU A 37 3.72 7.91 41.77
N LEU A 38 3.90 8.92 40.95
CA LEU A 38 3.69 10.31 41.34
C LEU A 38 2.21 10.53 41.64
N ASN A 39 1.93 10.73 42.92
CA ASN A 39 0.63 11.02 43.47
C ASN A 39 0.26 12.48 43.14
N VAL A 40 -0.60 12.69 42.14
CA VAL A 40 -1.10 14.03 41.76
C VAL A 40 -2.35 14.35 42.58
N ASN A 41 -2.19 14.51 43.89
CA ASN A 41 -3.23 15.06 44.76
C ASN A 41 -2.66 16.21 45.57
N LYS A 42 -2.55 17.39 44.95
CA LYS A 42 -2.54 18.69 45.64
C LYS A 42 -3.05 19.75 44.65
N PHE A 43 -4.34 19.86 44.50
CA PHE A 43 -4.94 21.15 44.13
C PHE A 43 -5.62 21.71 45.35
N SER A 44 -5.04 22.77 45.84
CA SER A 44 -5.53 23.62 46.94
C SER A 44 -6.76 24.37 46.48
N THR A 45 -7.68 24.47 47.41
CA THR A 45 -8.90 25.24 47.43
C THR A 45 -8.76 26.64 46.81
N ILE A 46 -9.50 26.89 45.74
CA ILE A 46 -9.77 28.23 45.20
C ILE A 46 -11.15 28.66 45.64
N SER A 47 -11.19 29.85 46.21
CA SER A 47 -12.31 30.60 46.75
C SER A 47 -13.53 30.68 45.84
N LYS A 48 -14.73 30.71 46.45
CA LYS A 48 -16.06 30.82 45.82
C LYS A 48 -16.11 32.00 44.84
N PRO A 49 -16.59 31.84 43.62
CA PRO A 49 -16.91 32.97 42.76
C PRO A 49 -18.31 33.49 43.05
N ASN A 50 -18.39 34.84 42.98
CA ASN A 50 -19.61 35.63 43.10
C ASN A 50 -20.70 35.19 42.12
N SER A 51 -21.95 35.29 42.57
CA SER A 51 -23.16 35.04 41.81
C SER A 51 -23.22 35.89 40.54
N PHE A 52 -23.02 35.27 39.36
CA PHE A 52 -23.34 35.88 38.09
C PHE A 52 -24.79 35.53 37.71
N SER A 53 -25.62 36.57 37.58
CA SER A 53 -26.96 36.48 37.03
C SER A 53 -26.89 36.20 35.54
N LEU A 54 -27.28 35.03 35.11
CA LEU A 54 -27.41 34.66 33.70
C LEU A 54 -28.73 35.24 33.16
N THR A 55 -28.64 36.34 32.41
CA THR A 55 -29.76 36.82 31.57
C THR A 55 -29.88 35.86 30.38
N VAL A 56 -30.92 35.02 30.39
CA VAL A 56 -31.24 34.14 29.27
C VAL A 56 -31.78 34.97 28.10
N THR A 57 -30.92 35.37 27.17
CA THR A 57 -31.37 35.89 25.87
C THR A 57 -31.90 34.75 25.02
N LYS A 58 -33.13 34.91 24.48
CA LYS A 58 -33.73 33.93 23.56
C LYS A 58 -32.79 33.70 22.38
N PRO A 59 -32.57 32.41 21.97
CA PRO A 59 -31.70 32.10 20.85
C PRO A 59 -32.28 32.71 19.57
N SER A 60 -31.51 33.57 18.94
CA SER A 60 -31.74 34.06 17.59
C SER A 60 -31.83 32.83 16.66
N LYS A 61 -32.90 32.77 15.85
CA LYS A 61 -33.04 31.74 14.79
C LYS A 61 -32.06 32.07 13.65
N ASN A 62 -30.77 31.87 13.87
CA ASN A 62 -29.84 31.85 12.78
C ASN A 62 -30.05 30.56 12.01
N PRO A 63 -30.15 30.62 10.67
CA PRO A 63 -30.24 29.42 9.86
C PRO A 63 -28.97 28.59 10.11
N LYS A 64 -29.15 27.35 10.55
CA LYS A 64 -28.03 26.39 10.70
C LYS A 64 -27.27 26.39 9.38
N PRO A 65 -25.94 26.55 9.38
CA PRO A 65 -25.17 26.35 8.16
C PRO A 65 -25.48 24.93 7.68
N LYS A 66 -26.02 24.82 6.45
CA LYS A 66 -26.13 23.53 5.78
C LYS A 66 -24.71 23.07 5.62
N SER A 67 -24.27 22.14 6.46
CA SER A 67 -23.03 21.44 6.22
C SER A 67 -23.18 20.69 4.91
N HIS A 68 -22.68 21.25 3.82
CA HIS A 68 -22.40 20.50 2.62
C HIS A 68 -21.26 19.53 3.01
N PHE A 69 -21.64 18.42 3.61
CA PHE A 69 -20.77 17.28 3.69
C PHE A 69 -20.61 16.80 2.24
N GLN A 70 -19.57 17.29 1.57
CA GLN A 70 -19.16 16.72 0.30
C GLN A 70 -18.62 15.33 0.63
N PRO A 71 -19.25 14.25 0.16
CA PRO A 71 -18.70 12.92 0.39
C PRO A 71 -17.29 12.87 -0.19
N ILE A 72 -16.38 12.17 0.47
CA ILE A 72 -15.05 11.85 -0.06
C ILE A 72 -15.30 11.05 -1.33
N ARG A 73 -15.03 11.65 -2.50
CA ARG A 73 -15.39 11.10 -3.81
C ARG A 73 -14.21 10.50 -4.58
N SER A 74 -13.14 10.15 -3.90
CA SER A 74 -11.88 9.69 -4.53
C SER A 74 -11.31 8.42 -3.90
N LEU A 75 -12.16 7.48 -3.53
CA LEU A 75 -11.76 6.15 -3.08
C LEU A 75 -12.38 5.12 -4.01
N PHE A 76 -11.59 4.11 -4.38
CA PHE A 76 -11.98 2.98 -5.21
C PHE A 76 -11.70 1.67 -4.48
N THR A 77 -12.14 0.57 -5.04
CA THR A 77 -11.90 -0.76 -4.49
C THR A 77 -10.99 -1.62 -5.35
N GLY A 78 -10.76 -1.19 -6.59
CA GLY A 78 -10.08 -1.97 -7.61
C GLY A 78 -10.97 -3.05 -8.24
N ILE A 79 -12.28 -2.90 -8.12
CA ILE A 79 -13.27 -3.75 -8.81
C ILE A 79 -13.75 -3.02 -10.05
N VAL A 80 -13.21 -3.42 -11.19
CA VAL A 80 -13.57 -2.85 -12.49
C VAL A 80 -15.05 -3.10 -12.78
N GLU A 81 -15.80 -2.04 -13.07
CA GLU A 81 -17.23 -2.12 -13.37
C GLU A 81 -17.50 -2.43 -14.84
N GLU A 82 -16.69 -1.86 -15.74
CA GLU A 82 -16.74 -2.14 -17.18
C GLU A 82 -15.42 -1.79 -17.88
N MET A 83 -15.27 -2.26 -19.11
CA MET A 83 -14.25 -1.78 -20.04
C MET A 83 -14.84 -0.70 -20.95
N GLY A 84 -14.35 0.53 -20.86
CA GLY A 84 -14.68 1.62 -21.77
C GLY A 84 -13.79 1.61 -23.01
N LYS A 85 -14.22 2.37 -24.03
CA LYS A 85 -13.47 2.52 -25.29
C LYS A 85 -13.11 3.97 -25.55
N VAL A 86 -11.84 4.27 -25.74
CA VAL A 86 -11.36 5.60 -26.10
C VAL A 86 -11.93 6.00 -27.45
N GLN A 87 -12.70 7.09 -27.48
CA GLN A 87 -13.27 7.66 -28.69
C GLN A 87 -12.36 8.73 -29.29
N LYS A 88 -11.79 9.59 -28.43
CA LYS A 88 -10.98 10.72 -28.86
C LYS A 88 -9.93 11.05 -27.78
N LEU A 89 -8.73 11.36 -28.24
CA LEU A 89 -7.72 12.13 -27.49
C LEU A 89 -7.49 13.43 -28.25
N GLY A 90 -7.39 14.53 -27.53
CA GLY A 90 -7.16 15.82 -28.16
C GLY A 90 -6.49 16.79 -27.22
N ASP A 91 -5.54 17.56 -27.75
CA ASP A 91 -4.90 18.61 -26.99
C ASP A 91 -5.92 19.73 -26.68
N THR A 92 -5.91 20.17 -25.42
CA THR A 92 -6.68 21.35 -25.02
C THR A 92 -5.89 22.62 -25.37
N LYS A 93 -6.62 23.75 -25.52
CA LYS A 93 -6.00 25.05 -25.78
C LYS A 93 -5.01 25.48 -24.69
N ASP A 94 -5.13 24.92 -23.50
CA ASP A 94 -4.34 25.26 -22.31
C ASP A 94 -3.19 24.26 -22.04
N GLY A 95 -2.86 23.39 -23.01
CA GLY A 95 -1.73 22.45 -22.93
C GLY A 95 -2.00 21.17 -22.17
N GLY A 96 -3.26 20.87 -21.83
CA GLY A 96 -3.70 19.57 -21.33
C GLY A 96 -4.14 18.65 -22.47
N VAL A 97 -4.55 17.43 -22.12
CA VAL A 97 -5.14 16.47 -23.05
C VAL A 97 -6.51 16.06 -22.54
N ASP A 98 -7.54 16.23 -23.38
CA ASP A 98 -8.87 15.69 -23.13
C ASP A 98 -8.96 14.25 -23.64
N LEU A 99 -9.45 13.38 -22.79
CA LEU A 99 -9.70 11.98 -23.08
C LEU A 99 -11.22 11.73 -23.03
N LYS A 100 -11.81 11.41 -24.19
CA LYS A 100 -13.21 11.04 -24.32
C LYS A 100 -13.36 9.53 -24.43
N ILE A 101 -14.22 8.93 -23.57
CA ILE A 101 -14.37 7.49 -23.41
C ILE A 101 -15.85 7.12 -23.54
N ALA A 102 -16.16 6.19 -24.44
CA ALA A 102 -17.47 5.55 -24.50
C ALA A 102 -17.60 4.56 -23.33
N ALA A 103 -18.72 4.66 -22.62
CA ALA A 103 -19.05 3.85 -21.46
C ALA A 103 -20.56 3.70 -21.31
N LYS A 104 -21.01 2.87 -20.39
CA LYS A 104 -22.43 2.68 -20.09
C LYS A 104 -22.67 2.63 -18.58
N THR A 105 -22.08 1.67 -17.89
CA THR A 105 -22.32 1.40 -16.46
C THR A 105 -21.85 2.55 -15.58
N VAL A 106 -20.65 3.08 -15.82
CA VAL A 106 -20.10 4.19 -15.01
C VAL A 106 -20.80 5.52 -15.25
N LEU A 107 -21.64 5.62 -16.28
CA LEU A 107 -22.47 6.82 -16.55
C LEU A 107 -23.76 6.87 -15.73
N GLU A 108 -24.16 5.75 -15.12
CA GLU A 108 -25.37 5.71 -14.29
C GLU A 108 -25.21 6.58 -13.04
N GLY A 109 -25.89 7.72 -13.01
CA GLY A 109 -25.86 8.67 -11.90
C GLY A 109 -24.60 9.54 -11.82
N VAL A 110 -23.79 9.59 -12.89
CA VAL A 110 -22.62 10.45 -12.98
C VAL A 110 -22.99 11.92 -12.96
N ASN A 111 -22.16 12.76 -12.37
CA ASN A 111 -22.27 14.21 -12.36
C ASN A 111 -20.93 14.84 -12.74
N LEU A 112 -20.99 16.10 -13.20
CA LEU A 112 -19.77 16.88 -13.40
C LEU A 112 -19.01 17.01 -12.09
N GLY A 113 -17.69 16.78 -12.15
CA GLY A 113 -16.80 16.78 -10.99
C GLY A 113 -16.71 15.45 -10.26
N ASP A 114 -17.46 14.42 -10.67
CA ASP A 114 -17.27 13.07 -10.12
C ASP A 114 -15.92 12.49 -10.54
N SER A 115 -15.41 11.56 -9.73
CA SER A 115 -14.18 10.83 -10.02
C SER A 115 -14.50 9.48 -10.64
N ILE A 116 -13.86 9.19 -11.78
CA ILE A 116 -13.85 7.87 -12.41
C ILE A 116 -12.39 7.43 -12.56
N ALA A 117 -12.08 6.21 -12.11
CA ALA A 117 -10.76 5.61 -12.33
C ALA A 117 -10.69 5.06 -13.75
N VAL A 118 -9.69 5.51 -14.53
CA VAL A 118 -9.38 5.03 -15.87
C VAL A 118 -8.05 4.31 -15.84
N ASN A 119 -8.03 3.00 -16.06
CA ASN A 119 -6.85 2.15 -15.84
C ASN A 119 -6.18 2.48 -14.48
N GLY A 120 -6.98 2.61 -13.42
CA GLY A 120 -6.52 2.91 -12.06
C GLY A 120 -6.11 4.36 -11.82
N THR A 121 -6.28 5.25 -12.77
CA THR A 121 -5.99 6.67 -12.59
C THR A 121 -7.27 7.42 -12.26
N CYS A 122 -7.36 8.04 -11.09
CA CYS A 122 -8.48 8.88 -10.68
C CYS A 122 -8.52 10.15 -11.54
N LEU A 123 -9.58 10.30 -12.31
CA LEU A 123 -9.79 11.43 -13.22
C LEU A 123 -11.15 12.08 -12.96
N THR A 124 -11.20 13.41 -13.10
CA THR A 124 -12.42 14.19 -12.87
C THR A 124 -13.21 14.32 -14.16
N VAL A 125 -14.50 14.01 -14.09
CA VAL A 125 -15.45 14.15 -15.21
C VAL A 125 -15.70 15.63 -15.47
N THR A 126 -15.34 16.09 -16.66
CA THR A 126 -15.50 17.48 -17.12
C THR A 126 -16.71 17.68 -18.05
N ASP A 127 -17.11 16.60 -18.73
CA ASP A 127 -18.28 16.57 -19.61
C ASP A 127 -18.79 15.13 -19.74
N PHE A 128 -20.07 14.93 -19.97
CA PHE A 128 -20.64 13.61 -20.22
C PHE A 128 -21.97 13.67 -21.01
N THR A 129 -22.25 12.55 -21.65
CA THR A 129 -23.54 12.25 -22.30
C THR A 129 -24.09 10.93 -21.74
N ASN A 130 -25.15 10.41 -22.33
CA ASN A 130 -25.65 9.05 -21.99
C ASN A 130 -24.84 7.91 -22.62
N GLN A 131 -23.76 8.21 -23.37
CA GLN A 131 -22.96 7.23 -24.11
C GLN A 131 -21.46 7.37 -23.88
N ASP A 132 -21.00 8.49 -23.33
CA ASP A 132 -19.60 8.80 -23.13
C ASP A 132 -19.38 9.86 -22.05
N PHE A 133 -18.14 9.96 -21.58
CA PHE A 133 -17.67 11.02 -20.69
C PHE A 133 -16.30 11.53 -21.15
N THR A 134 -15.97 12.73 -20.72
CA THR A 134 -14.67 13.38 -20.98
C THR A 134 -13.98 13.67 -19.66
N VAL A 135 -12.68 13.43 -19.63
CA VAL A 135 -11.78 13.73 -18.48
C VAL A 135 -10.53 14.43 -18.98
N GLY A 136 -10.00 15.35 -18.17
CA GLY A 136 -8.74 16.02 -18.46
C GLY A 136 -7.52 15.24 -17.92
N LEU A 137 -6.48 15.12 -18.73
CA LEU A 137 -5.20 14.54 -18.37
C LEU A 137 -4.16 15.64 -18.13
N SER A 138 -3.63 15.73 -16.92
CA SER A 138 -2.53 16.65 -16.61
C SER A 138 -1.20 16.16 -17.19
N PRO A 139 -0.21 17.04 -17.41
CA PRO A 139 1.13 16.63 -17.83
C PRO A 139 1.77 15.64 -16.84
N GLU A 140 1.51 15.75 -15.53
CA GLU A 140 2.01 14.82 -14.53
C GLU A 140 1.35 13.44 -14.67
N THR A 141 0.04 13.40 -14.90
CA THR A 141 -0.68 12.15 -15.16
C THR A 141 -0.10 11.41 -16.37
N LEU A 142 0.18 12.14 -17.45
CA LEU A 142 0.76 11.56 -18.65
C LEU A 142 2.19 11.02 -18.42
N ARG A 143 2.99 11.70 -17.57
CA ARG A 143 4.35 11.24 -17.24
C ARG A 143 4.38 10.00 -16.38
N LYS A 144 3.41 9.85 -15.47
CA LYS A 144 3.40 8.80 -14.45
C LYS A 144 2.62 7.55 -14.84
N THR A 145 1.81 7.64 -15.88
CA THR A 145 0.90 6.55 -16.25
C THR A 145 1.09 6.07 -17.68
N SER A 146 0.59 4.88 -17.98
CA SER A 146 0.51 4.34 -19.34
C SER A 146 -0.59 5.01 -20.19
N LEU A 147 -1.34 5.98 -19.64
CA LEU A 147 -2.41 6.67 -20.39
C LEU A 147 -1.87 7.47 -21.60
N ILE A 148 -0.61 7.86 -21.57
CA ILE A 148 0.07 8.51 -22.72
C ILE A 148 0.14 7.59 -23.95
N GLU A 149 0.04 6.28 -23.77
CA GLU A 149 0.13 5.28 -24.87
C GLU A 149 -1.25 4.97 -25.47
N LEU A 150 -2.34 5.51 -24.91
CA LEU A 150 -3.70 5.29 -25.40
C LEU A 150 -3.89 5.94 -26.78
N LYS A 151 -4.72 5.26 -27.59
CA LYS A 151 -5.12 5.72 -28.93
C LYS A 151 -6.63 5.57 -29.06
N THR A 152 -7.22 6.24 -30.01
CA THR A 152 -8.61 6.01 -30.39
C THR A 152 -8.84 4.52 -30.67
N GLY A 153 -9.86 3.96 -30.02
CA GLY A 153 -10.16 2.53 -30.07
C GLY A 153 -9.56 1.71 -28.93
N SER A 154 -8.60 2.22 -28.16
CA SER A 154 -8.05 1.53 -26.99
C SER A 154 -9.15 1.22 -25.98
N LEU A 155 -9.07 0.04 -25.35
CA LEU A 155 -9.93 -0.33 -24.22
C LEU A 155 -9.26 0.10 -22.91
N VAL A 156 -10.07 0.51 -21.94
CA VAL A 156 -9.64 0.94 -20.61
C VAL A 156 -10.55 0.38 -19.52
N ASN A 157 -9.98 0.03 -18.37
CA ASN A 157 -10.75 -0.35 -17.17
C ASN A 157 -11.40 0.91 -16.57
N LEU A 158 -12.65 0.80 -16.17
CA LEU A 158 -13.41 1.88 -15.55
C LEU A 158 -14.00 1.43 -14.20
N GLU A 159 -13.89 2.31 -13.21
CA GLU A 159 -14.52 2.15 -11.89
C GLU A 159 -14.96 3.53 -11.37
N ARG A 160 -16.19 3.63 -10.88
CA ARG A 160 -16.67 4.83 -10.17
C ARG A 160 -16.11 4.91 -8.76
N ALA A 161 -15.96 6.12 -8.24
CA ALA A 161 -15.63 6.31 -6.83
C ALA A 161 -16.67 5.65 -5.92
N VAL A 162 -16.19 5.05 -4.82
CA VAL A 162 -17.00 4.33 -3.84
C VAL A 162 -18.03 5.26 -3.19
N GLN A 163 -19.24 4.78 -3.05
CA GLN A 163 -20.27 5.41 -2.24
C GLN A 163 -20.28 4.80 -0.81
N PRO A 164 -20.80 5.51 0.22
CA PRO A 164 -20.82 5.01 1.58
C PRO A 164 -21.53 3.66 1.79
N ILE A 165 -22.42 3.30 0.86
CA ILE A 165 -23.19 2.05 0.87
C ILE A 165 -22.56 0.95 0.01
N SER A 166 -21.48 1.24 -0.72
CA SER A 166 -20.81 0.27 -1.60
C SER A 166 -20.08 -0.80 -0.78
N ARG A 167 -19.97 -2.00 -1.35
CA ARG A 167 -19.13 -3.06 -0.78
C ARG A 167 -17.66 -2.79 -1.12
N MET A 168 -16.77 -3.01 -0.15
CA MET A 168 -15.33 -3.03 -0.37
C MET A 168 -14.94 -4.43 -0.86
N GLY A 169 -15.01 -4.66 -2.18
CA GLY A 169 -14.77 -5.98 -2.79
C GLY A 169 -13.29 -6.31 -3.03
N GLY A 170 -12.43 -5.28 -3.13
CA GLY A 170 -10.99 -5.39 -3.30
C GLY A 170 -10.23 -4.87 -2.08
N HIS A 171 -9.42 -3.82 -2.28
CA HIS A 171 -8.67 -3.14 -1.21
C HIS A 171 -8.81 -1.62 -1.31
N PHE A 172 -8.11 -0.85 -0.48
CA PHE A 172 -8.12 0.61 -0.53
C PHE A 172 -7.30 1.11 -1.72
N VAL A 173 -7.97 1.37 -2.84
CA VAL A 173 -7.37 1.94 -4.06
C VAL A 173 -7.74 3.42 -4.12
N GLN A 174 -6.74 4.28 -4.27
CA GLN A 174 -6.94 5.73 -4.31
C GLN A 174 -7.12 6.27 -5.73
N GLY A 175 -6.71 5.47 -6.73
CA GLY A 175 -6.58 5.93 -8.11
C GLY A 175 -5.33 6.81 -8.30
N HIS A 176 -4.36 6.69 -7.43
CA HIS A 176 -3.13 7.45 -7.44
C HIS A 176 -1.97 6.55 -7.87
N VAL A 177 -1.84 6.40 -9.18
CA VAL A 177 -0.80 5.54 -9.79
C VAL A 177 0.60 5.97 -9.35
N ASP A 178 1.34 5.04 -8.77
CA ASP A 178 2.71 5.26 -8.29
C ASP A 178 3.73 5.25 -9.43
N GLY A 179 3.47 4.44 -10.44
CA GLY A 179 4.31 4.26 -11.62
C GLY A 179 3.77 3.19 -12.54
N THR A 180 4.59 2.73 -13.46
CA THR A 180 4.21 1.68 -14.41
C THR A 180 5.06 0.44 -14.24
N GLY A 181 4.49 -0.71 -14.57
CA GLY A 181 5.21 -1.96 -14.79
C GLY A 181 5.13 -2.39 -16.24
N VAL A 182 5.99 -3.31 -16.65
CA VAL A 182 5.99 -3.92 -17.98
C VAL A 182 5.64 -5.40 -17.84
N ILE A 183 4.67 -5.86 -18.62
CA ILE A 183 4.36 -7.29 -18.71
C ILE A 183 5.55 -8.01 -19.35
N VAL A 184 6.19 -8.92 -18.62
CA VAL A 184 7.34 -9.67 -19.14
C VAL A 184 7.01 -11.11 -19.49
N GLU A 185 5.91 -11.64 -18.95
CA GLU A 185 5.50 -13.02 -19.21
C GLU A 185 3.98 -13.19 -19.05
N LYS A 186 3.39 -14.04 -19.89
CA LYS A 186 1.99 -14.47 -19.83
C LYS A 186 1.94 -15.98 -20.08
N VAL A 187 1.45 -16.75 -19.11
CA VAL A 187 1.38 -18.21 -19.20
C VAL A 187 -0.03 -18.69 -18.87
N PRO A 188 -0.75 -19.30 -19.82
CA PRO A 188 -2.03 -19.92 -19.52
C PRO A 188 -1.83 -21.21 -18.70
N GLU A 189 -2.70 -21.43 -17.71
CA GLU A 189 -2.76 -22.64 -16.90
C GLU A 189 -4.22 -23.04 -16.68
N GLY A 190 -4.68 -24.08 -17.36
CA GLY A 190 -6.09 -24.46 -17.34
C GLY A 190 -6.99 -23.34 -17.87
N ASP A 191 -7.90 -22.85 -17.03
CA ASP A 191 -8.77 -21.70 -17.32
C ASP A 191 -8.21 -20.37 -16.80
N SER A 192 -7.04 -20.40 -16.21
CA SER A 192 -6.39 -19.26 -15.55
C SER A 192 -5.25 -18.72 -16.40
N LEU A 193 -4.84 -17.47 -16.14
CA LEU A 193 -3.75 -16.79 -16.83
C LEU A 193 -2.77 -16.22 -15.81
N TRP A 194 -1.53 -16.71 -15.82
CA TRP A 194 -0.43 -16.12 -15.08
C TRP A 194 0.14 -14.93 -15.84
N ILE A 195 0.42 -13.86 -15.09
CA ILE A 195 1.06 -12.66 -15.62
C ILE A 195 2.19 -12.27 -14.69
N LYS A 196 3.39 -12.08 -15.26
CA LYS A 196 4.57 -11.56 -14.56
C LYS A 196 4.84 -10.13 -15.03
N VAL A 197 5.03 -9.24 -14.08
CA VAL A 197 5.23 -7.81 -14.33
C VAL A 197 6.55 -7.37 -13.71
N LYS A 198 7.37 -6.70 -14.50
CA LYS A 198 8.60 -6.05 -14.06
C LYS A 198 8.30 -4.62 -13.65
N THR A 199 8.85 -4.15 -12.52
CA THR A 199 8.67 -2.80 -12.03
C THR A 199 9.95 -2.23 -11.40
N GLU A 200 9.92 -0.96 -11.03
CA GLU A 200 11.02 -0.31 -10.32
C GLU A 200 11.20 -0.89 -8.91
N LYS A 201 12.45 -1.02 -8.46
CA LYS A 201 12.77 -1.48 -7.08
C LYS A 201 12.11 -0.63 -6.01
N GLY A 202 11.89 0.67 -6.28
CA GLY A 202 11.20 1.59 -5.38
C GLY A 202 9.75 1.21 -5.11
N LEU A 203 9.06 0.59 -6.06
CA LEU A 203 7.71 0.07 -5.90
C LEU A 203 7.70 -1.36 -5.37
N LEU A 204 8.64 -2.19 -5.83
CA LEU A 204 8.69 -3.62 -5.48
C LEU A 204 8.72 -3.86 -3.98
N LYS A 205 9.39 -3.01 -3.19
CA LYS A 205 9.47 -3.09 -1.72
C LYS A 205 8.11 -3.05 -0.99
N TYR A 206 7.06 -2.55 -1.63
CA TYR A 206 5.69 -2.53 -1.08
C TYR A 206 4.86 -3.71 -1.56
N ILE A 207 5.36 -4.50 -2.51
CA ILE A 207 4.67 -5.62 -3.10
C ILE A 207 5.09 -6.87 -2.34
N VAL A 208 4.14 -7.51 -1.67
CA VAL A 208 4.42 -8.67 -0.82
C VAL A 208 3.60 -9.89 -1.28
N PRO A 209 4.15 -11.12 -1.18
CA PRO A 209 3.38 -12.33 -1.49
C PRO A 209 2.08 -12.39 -0.69
N LYS A 210 0.97 -12.69 -1.38
CA LYS A 210 -0.40 -12.71 -0.84
C LYS A 210 -0.96 -11.35 -0.42
N GLY A 211 -0.22 -10.25 -0.66
CA GLY A 211 -0.71 -8.89 -0.51
C GLY A 211 -1.51 -8.41 -1.72
N PHE A 212 -2.01 -7.19 -1.64
CA PHE A 212 -2.75 -6.53 -2.71
C PHE A 212 -1.85 -5.64 -3.55
N ILE A 213 -2.19 -5.55 -4.83
CA ILE A 213 -1.72 -4.51 -5.76
C ILE A 213 -2.83 -4.15 -6.72
N ALA A 214 -2.95 -2.87 -7.10
CA ALA A 214 -3.82 -2.47 -8.19
C ALA A 214 -3.02 -2.40 -9.50
N VAL A 215 -3.44 -3.19 -10.49
CA VAL A 215 -2.84 -3.24 -11.84
C VAL A 215 -3.88 -2.76 -12.84
N ASP A 216 -3.59 -1.66 -13.55
CA ASP A 216 -4.57 -0.95 -14.37
C ASP A 216 -5.92 -0.77 -13.63
N GLY A 217 -5.85 -0.45 -12.34
CA GLY A 217 -7.00 -0.24 -11.46
C GLY A 217 -7.67 -1.51 -10.95
N THR A 218 -7.20 -2.70 -11.33
CA THR A 218 -7.75 -3.96 -10.84
C THR A 218 -7.04 -4.41 -9.58
N SER A 219 -7.79 -4.61 -8.49
CA SER A 219 -7.30 -5.20 -7.25
C SER A 219 -6.94 -6.67 -7.45
N LEU A 220 -5.66 -6.99 -7.33
CA LEU A 220 -5.14 -8.34 -7.56
C LEU A 220 -4.34 -8.82 -6.36
N THR A 221 -4.35 -10.14 -6.15
CA THR A 221 -3.51 -10.79 -5.15
C THR A 221 -2.18 -11.16 -5.78
N VAL A 222 -1.09 -10.66 -5.20
CA VAL A 222 0.28 -11.05 -5.57
C VAL A 222 0.50 -12.51 -5.17
N VAL A 223 1.04 -13.33 -6.07
CA VAL A 223 1.41 -14.72 -5.73
C VAL A 223 2.84 -14.75 -5.24
N ASP A 224 3.80 -14.35 -6.06
CA ASP A 224 5.22 -14.34 -5.75
C ASP A 224 5.87 -13.00 -6.11
N VAL A 225 6.98 -12.69 -5.42
CA VAL A 225 7.84 -11.54 -5.69
C VAL A 225 9.26 -12.04 -5.97
N PHE A 226 9.84 -11.59 -7.07
CA PHE A 226 11.16 -11.97 -7.56
C PHE A 226 12.10 -10.77 -7.42
N GLU A 227 12.67 -10.59 -6.24
CA GLU A 227 13.45 -9.40 -5.86
C GLU A 227 14.63 -9.13 -6.79
N GLU A 228 15.38 -10.17 -7.18
CA GLU A 228 16.55 -10.03 -8.04
C GLU A 228 16.19 -9.63 -9.47
N GLU A 229 15.06 -10.10 -9.97
CA GLU A 229 14.56 -9.79 -11.31
C GLU A 229 13.81 -8.43 -11.36
N GLY A 230 13.42 -7.91 -10.20
CA GLY A 230 12.56 -6.73 -10.10
C GLY A 230 11.13 -7.00 -10.57
N CYS A 231 10.61 -8.22 -10.33
CA CYS A 231 9.33 -8.68 -10.85
C CYS A 231 8.41 -9.18 -9.74
N PHE A 232 7.13 -9.19 -10.03
CA PHE A 232 6.11 -9.94 -9.28
C PHE A 232 5.16 -10.61 -10.25
N ASN A 233 4.39 -11.59 -9.76
CA ASN A 233 3.36 -12.24 -10.55
C ASN A 233 2.02 -12.28 -9.83
N PHE A 234 0.98 -12.50 -10.62
CA PHE A 234 -0.38 -12.77 -10.18
C PHE A 234 -1.08 -13.69 -11.18
N MET A 235 -2.20 -14.25 -10.75
CA MET A 235 -3.02 -15.13 -11.58
C MET A 235 -4.42 -14.55 -11.75
N LEU A 236 -4.92 -14.58 -12.97
CA LEU A 236 -6.27 -14.15 -13.33
C LEU A 236 -7.16 -15.38 -13.59
N VAL A 237 -8.23 -15.51 -12.80
CA VAL A 237 -9.28 -16.50 -13.05
C VAL A 237 -10.10 -16.12 -14.29
N SER A 238 -10.73 -17.08 -14.91
CA SER A 238 -11.49 -16.95 -16.17
C SER A 238 -12.49 -15.78 -16.16
N TYR A 239 -13.24 -15.60 -15.07
CA TYR A 239 -14.18 -14.48 -14.95
C TYR A 239 -13.49 -13.12 -15.01
N THR A 240 -12.40 -12.95 -14.29
CA THR A 240 -11.64 -11.68 -14.26
C THR A 240 -11.04 -11.37 -15.63
N GLN A 241 -10.51 -12.38 -16.32
CA GLN A 241 -9.95 -12.22 -17.67
C GLN A 241 -10.93 -11.59 -18.66
N GLN A 242 -12.24 -11.86 -18.52
CA GLN A 242 -13.29 -11.35 -19.40
C GLN A 242 -13.72 -9.90 -19.07
N LYS A 243 -13.32 -9.38 -17.90
CA LYS A 243 -13.83 -8.12 -17.36
C LYS A 243 -12.83 -6.97 -17.37
N ILE A 244 -11.55 -7.27 -17.59
CA ILE A 244 -10.47 -6.28 -17.47
C ILE A 244 -9.57 -6.26 -18.72
N VAL A 245 -8.85 -5.15 -18.92
CA VAL A 245 -8.00 -4.96 -20.10
C VAL A 245 -6.65 -5.70 -20.02
N VAL A 246 -6.19 -6.06 -18.82
CA VAL A 246 -4.85 -6.62 -18.63
C VAL A 246 -4.60 -7.89 -19.46
N PRO A 247 -5.54 -8.85 -19.58
CA PRO A 247 -5.37 -10.04 -20.45
C PRO A 247 -5.24 -9.70 -21.93
N LEU A 248 -5.75 -8.57 -22.38
CA LEU A 248 -5.72 -8.12 -23.77
C LEU A 248 -4.39 -7.48 -24.16
N LYS A 249 -3.56 -7.12 -23.15
CA LYS A 249 -2.24 -6.55 -23.37
C LYS A 249 -1.22 -7.64 -23.73
N GLU A 250 -0.24 -7.25 -24.55
CA GLU A 250 0.86 -8.13 -24.97
C GLU A 250 2.08 -7.99 -24.04
N VAL A 251 2.98 -8.97 -24.07
CA VAL A 251 4.29 -8.88 -23.45
C VAL A 251 5.04 -7.67 -24.00
N GLY A 252 5.65 -6.89 -23.12
CA GLY A 252 6.31 -5.61 -23.45
C GLY A 252 5.42 -4.39 -23.24
N GLN A 253 4.09 -4.54 -23.13
CA GLN A 253 3.20 -3.41 -22.86
C GLN A 253 3.19 -3.03 -21.37
N LYS A 254 2.91 -1.75 -21.12
CA LYS A 254 2.87 -1.21 -19.76
C LYS A 254 1.51 -1.37 -19.11
N VAL A 255 1.54 -1.49 -17.80
CA VAL A 255 0.40 -1.43 -16.89
C VAL A 255 0.64 -0.36 -15.82
N ASN A 256 -0.42 0.33 -15.40
CA ASN A 256 -0.36 1.23 -14.26
C ASN A 256 -0.31 0.43 -12.97
N LEU A 257 0.51 0.85 -12.02
CA LEU A 257 0.66 0.20 -10.72
C LEU A 257 0.36 1.20 -9.60
N GLU A 258 -0.51 0.80 -8.68
CA GLU A 258 -0.69 1.45 -7.41
C GLU A 258 -0.48 0.41 -6.32
N VAL A 259 0.55 0.61 -5.49
CA VAL A 259 0.84 -0.27 -4.36
C VAL A 259 -0.09 0.04 -3.19
N ASP A 260 -0.34 -0.95 -2.33
CA ASP A 260 -1.23 -0.78 -1.17
C ASP A 260 -0.77 0.40 -0.31
N ILE A 261 -1.67 1.34 -0.09
CA ILE A 261 -1.43 2.56 0.69
C ILE A 261 -0.98 2.25 2.12
N LEU A 262 -1.39 1.12 2.69
CA LEU A 262 -1.00 0.71 4.04
C LEU A 262 0.51 0.51 4.13
N GLY A 263 1.15 -0.08 3.12
CA GLY A 263 2.60 -0.24 3.06
C GLY A 263 3.35 1.10 3.11
N LYS A 264 2.85 2.10 2.38
CA LYS A 264 3.42 3.46 2.36
C LYS A 264 3.30 4.16 3.72
N TYR A 265 2.15 4.03 4.40
CA TYR A 265 1.95 4.60 5.74
C TYR A 265 2.85 3.91 6.77
N VAL A 266 2.97 2.59 6.74
CA VAL A 266 3.85 1.84 7.63
C VAL A 266 5.30 2.30 7.46
N GLU A 267 5.80 2.38 6.23
CA GLU A 267 7.16 2.89 5.96
C GLU A 267 7.35 4.30 6.50
N ARG A 268 6.41 5.20 6.25
CA ARG A 268 6.49 6.60 6.71
C ARG A 268 6.57 6.69 8.24
N LEU A 269 5.76 5.90 8.94
CA LEU A 269 5.73 5.86 10.40
C LEU A 269 7.03 5.27 10.99
N LEU A 270 7.58 4.23 10.36
CA LEU A 270 8.84 3.62 10.80
C LEU A 270 10.02 4.57 10.57
N ARG A 271 10.10 5.22 9.41
CA ARG A 271 11.15 6.22 9.12
C ARG A 271 11.14 7.39 10.12
N SER A 272 9.97 7.87 10.51
CA SER A 272 9.87 8.97 11.49
C SER A 272 10.34 8.57 12.88
N ARG A 273 10.25 7.28 13.25
CA ARG A 273 10.74 6.76 14.55
C ARG A 273 12.24 6.50 14.55
N CYS A 274 12.88 6.21 13.43
CA CYS A 274 14.34 6.06 13.35
C CYS A 274 15.09 7.35 13.72
N TRP A 275 14.50 8.53 13.51
CA TRP A 275 15.11 9.81 13.97
C TRP A 275 15.16 9.93 15.50
N PHE A 276 14.24 9.28 16.22
CA PHE A 276 14.24 9.28 17.69
C PHE A 276 15.25 8.30 18.31
N LEU A 277 15.73 7.31 17.55
CA LEU A 277 16.65 6.29 18.05
C LEU A 277 18.12 6.65 17.82
N GLN A 278 18.42 7.70 17.06
CA GLN A 278 19.79 8.09 16.73
C GLN A 278 20.46 8.95 17.82
N GLU A 279 19.74 9.40 18.85
CA GLU A 279 20.27 10.32 19.87
C GLU A 279 20.57 9.72 21.24
N PHE A 280 20.46 8.41 21.44
CA PHE A 280 20.88 7.80 22.71
C PHE A 280 22.27 7.16 22.61
N PHE A 281 23.31 8.02 22.64
CA PHE A 281 24.67 7.58 22.96
C PHE A 281 24.86 7.57 24.46
N ILE A 282 24.87 6.40 25.10
CA ILE A 282 25.33 6.27 26.47
C ILE A 282 26.84 6.12 26.43
N ILE A 283 27.56 7.19 26.75
CA ILE A 283 29.00 7.14 27.00
C ILE A 283 29.21 6.71 28.44
N GLN A 284 29.56 5.45 28.68
CA GLN A 284 29.94 4.97 30.00
C GLN A 284 31.46 4.96 30.12
N LYS A 285 31.99 5.77 31.05
CA LYS A 285 33.40 5.86 31.34
C LYS A 285 33.85 4.57 32.05
N GLY A 286 34.78 3.85 31.46
CA GLY A 286 35.35 2.64 32.08
C GLY A 286 36.05 2.98 33.39
N GLY A 287 35.89 2.13 34.40
CA GLY A 287 36.31 2.38 35.78
C GLY A 287 37.82 2.55 36.03
N ASN A 288 38.71 2.44 35.03
CA ASN A 288 40.16 2.51 35.17
C ASN A 288 40.85 3.54 34.24
N GLY A 289 40.12 4.57 33.81
CA GLY A 289 40.74 5.76 33.20
C GLY A 289 41.35 5.58 31.82
N ARG A 290 41.29 4.43 31.18
CA ARG A 290 41.78 4.22 29.79
C ARG A 290 40.78 3.33 29.03
N GLY A 291 39.98 3.95 28.23
CA GLY A 291 39.05 3.31 27.28
C GLY A 291 37.61 3.80 27.41
N PHE A 292 36.99 4.12 26.30
CA PHE A 292 35.55 4.42 26.22
C PHE A 292 34.86 3.20 25.62
N VAL A 293 33.85 2.66 26.29
CA VAL A 293 32.96 1.66 25.72
C VAL A 293 31.75 2.41 25.15
N VAL A 294 31.59 2.42 23.85
CA VAL A 294 30.42 2.96 23.19
C VAL A 294 29.38 1.83 23.04
N LEU A 295 28.35 1.86 23.85
CA LEU A 295 27.21 0.95 23.70
C LEU A 295 26.21 1.55 22.72
N ASN A 296 26.13 1.02 21.51
CA ASN A 296 25.04 1.30 20.60
C ASN A 296 23.83 0.43 20.96
N LEU A 297 22.87 0.97 21.68
CA LEU A 297 21.59 0.32 21.93
C LEU A 297 20.62 0.74 20.84
N VAL A 298 20.46 -0.10 19.82
CA VAL A 298 19.40 0.08 18.83
C VAL A 298 18.14 -0.65 19.33
N PHE A 299 17.19 0.09 19.88
CA PHE A 299 15.86 -0.46 20.17
C PHE A 299 15.04 -0.50 18.87
N ILE A 300 15.01 -1.66 18.22
CA ILE A 300 13.98 -1.93 17.21
C ILE A 300 12.76 -2.47 17.95
N PHE A 301 11.68 -1.71 17.99
CA PHE A 301 10.38 -2.19 18.43
C PHE A 301 9.85 -3.20 17.40
N SER A 302 10.37 -4.39 17.44
CA SER A 302 9.81 -5.65 16.95
C SER A 302 10.83 -6.76 17.21
N PHE A 303 10.71 -7.47 18.29
CA PHE A 303 11.22 -8.82 18.60
C PHE A 303 12.62 -9.27 18.07
N CYS A 304 13.54 -8.38 17.70
CA CYS A 304 14.93 -8.74 17.41
C CYS A 304 15.89 -7.75 18.08
N PHE A 305 16.62 -8.23 19.09
CA PHE A 305 17.75 -7.52 19.66
C PHE A 305 19.00 -7.86 18.83
N CYS A 306 19.53 -6.90 18.08
CA CYS A 306 20.88 -7.00 17.52
C CYS A 306 21.84 -6.19 18.37
N PHE A 307 22.78 -6.86 19.03
CA PHE A 307 23.89 -6.22 19.71
C PHE A 307 25.10 -6.17 18.76
N ASN A 308 25.57 -4.99 18.42
CA ASN A 308 26.88 -4.82 17.81
C ASN A 308 27.84 -4.26 18.86
N PHE A 309 28.85 -5.06 19.23
CA PHE A 309 29.98 -4.61 20.04
C PHE A 309 31.13 -4.24 19.11
N THR A 310 31.52 -3.00 19.12
CA THR A 310 32.78 -2.57 18.50
C THR A 310 33.75 -2.14 19.62
N GLU A 311 34.76 -2.91 19.85
CA GLU A 311 35.88 -2.57 20.76
C GLU A 311 36.92 -1.80 19.93
N MET A 312 37.05 -0.49 20.16
CA MET A 312 38.18 0.29 19.65
C MET A 312 39.25 0.36 20.73
N LYS A 313 40.38 -0.29 20.48
CA LYS A 313 41.64 -0.09 21.25
C LYS A 313 42.39 1.05 20.61
N PHE A 314 42.66 2.10 21.36
CA PHE A 314 43.62 3.11 21.02
C PHE A 314 44.91 2.80 21.84
N GLU A 315 46.06 2.73 21.14
CA GLU A 315 47.39 2.71 21.74
C GLU A 315 47.77 4.07 22.32
#